data_a3c0050721d8501e0fc501d6aec8855e
#
_entry.id   a3c0050721d8501e0fc501d6aec8855e
#
_cell.length_a   1.000
_cell.length_b   1.000
_cell.length_c   1.000
_cell.angle_alpha   90.00
_cell.angle_beta   90.00
_cell.angle_gamma   90.00
#
_symmetry.space_group_name_H-M   'P 1'
#
loop_
_entity.id
_entity.type
_entity.pdbx_description
1 polymer ?
#
loop_
_entity_poly.entity_id
_entity_poly.type
_entity_poly.pdbx_seq_one_letter_code
_entity_poly.pdbx_strand_id
1 'polypeptide(L)'
;MIPFKVALRELSAALKDRLHGFRILMLCLIFGVASIATIGSLRGAIEAGLNSNGQVFLGGDAEIELTYRLASPQEADWMAKQSFKQSEIIDFRSMAVAPGTSKRILTQVKAVDDAYPLVGDIVLSSAISLTQALAGQNDIPGAVVAPALLARLQLNVGDTMQLGTQNFVVMATLLKEPDNFGNFALGPRTFVRTQDLKASGLLAQGTIFSSKYRLMLPKSVNIDVVKEAFDADWAEAGGKWKDARNASPGAARAIERLSTFLVLIGLSGLVVGGIGVSAAVRAFVAKKTSNIAVLKTLGATPSQIFWIYTLQIIAYASVAIILGVALGAMAPFLARPFLPESLKEVAKISLYPSALLEALI
;
A
#
# COMPACT_ATOMS: atom_id res chain seq x y z
N MET A 1 -25.77 41.68 20.72
CA MET A 1 -24.88 41.27 21.84
C MET A 1 -25.59 40.47 22.92
N ILE A 2 -26.87 40.64 23.18
CA ILE A 2 -27.65 39.89 24.19
C ILE A 2 -27.73 38.39 23.90
N PRO A 3 -28.02 37.90 22.65
CA PRO A 3 -28.14 36.46 22.41
C PRO A 3 -26.84 35.69 22.64
N PHE A 4 -25.68 36.28 22.38
CA PHE A 4 -24.38 35.63 22.58
C PHE A 4 -24.03 35.41 24.08
N LYS A 5 -24.30 36.42 24.94
CA LYS A 5 -24.09 36.27 26.40
C LYS A 5 -25.02 35.26 27.02
N VAL A 6 -26.28 35.17 26.56
CA VAL A 6 -27.26 34.20 27.02
C VAL A 6 -26.85 32.79 26.55
N ALA A 7 -26.44 32.64 25.29
CA ALA A 7 -25.93 31.39 24.75
C ALA A 7 -24.70 30.84 25.52
N LEU A 8 -23.74 31.70 25.85
CA LEU A 8 -22.57 31.34 26.68
C LEU A 8 -22.93 30.90 28.10
N ARG A 9 -23.91 31.57 28.71
CA ARG A 9 -24.39 31.23 30.04
C ARG A 9 -25.16 29.91 30.06
N GLU A 10 -26.00 29.67 29.09
CA GLU A 10 -26.67 28.39 28.86
C GLU A 10 -25.69 27.26 28.55
N LEU A 11 -24.61 27.54 27.77
CA LEU A 11 -23.55 26.61 27.49
C LEU A 11 -22.81 26.17 28.76
N SER A 12 -22.49 27.13 29.63
CA SER A 12 -21.82 26.86 30.92
C SER A 12 -22.71 26.10 31.89
N ALA A 13 -24.03 26.36 31.90
CA ALA A 13 -24.99 25.63 32.66
C ALA A 13 -25.18 24.17 32.17
N ALA A 14 -25.22 23.99 30.84
CA ALA A 14 -25.33 22.66 30.23
C ALA A 14 -24.08 21.78 30.44
N LEU A 15 -22.87 22.40 30.48
CA LEU A 15 -21.64 21.72 30.88
C LEU A 15 -21.68 21.24 32.36
N LYS A 16 -22.26 22.03 33.26
CA LYS A 16 -22.46 21.63 34.66
C LYS A 16 -23.52 20.52 34.83
N ASP A 17 -24.56 20.48 34.00
CA ASP A 17 -25.66 19.50 34.05
C ASP A 17 -25.34 18.18 33.33
N ARG A 18 -24.06 17.81 33.24
CA ARG A 18 -23.52 16.57 32.67
C ARG A 18 -23.98 16.27 31.23
N LEU A 19 -24.31 17.24 30.39
CA LEU A 19 -24.60 17.08 28.95
C LEU A 19 -25.68 16.06 28.57
N HIS A 20 -26.58 15.70 29.49
CA HIS A 20 -27.56 14.61 29.32
C HIS A 20 -28.42 14.72 28.05
N GLY A 21 -28.67 15.93 27.54
CA GLY A 21 -29.47 16.14 26.34
C GLY A 21 -28.68 16.08 25.03
N PHE A 22 -27.31 16.23 25.06
CA PHE A 22 -26.47 16.32 23.89
C PHE A 22 -25.58 15.11 23.64
N ARG A 23 -25.56 14.15 24.55
CA ARG A 23 -24.68 12.97 24.43
C ARG A 23 -24.86 12.22 23.12
N ILE A 24 -26.12 12.00 22.72
CA ILE A 24 -26.43 11.28 21.49
C ILE A 24 -25.96 12.08 20.28
N LEU A 25 -26.25 13.39 20.24
CA LEU A 25 -25.77 14.28 19.17
C LEU A 25 -24.24 14.27 19.04
N MET A 26 -23.55 14.45 20.17
CA MET A 26 -22.08 14.44 20.18
C MET A 26 -21.52 13.10 19.74
N LEU A 27 -22.06 11.98 20.23
CA LEU A 27 -21.60 10.66 19.83
C LEU A 27 -21.81 10.41 18.34
N CYS A 28 -23.00 10.73 17.78
CA CYS A 28 -23.26 10.58 16.36
C CYS A 28 -22.29 11.41 15.50
N LEU A 29 -22.05 12.67 15.88
CA LEU A 29 -21.11 13.53 15.17
C LEU A 29 -19.66 13.05 15.32
N ILE A 30 -19.23 12.70 16.52
CA ILE A 30 -17.88 12.19 16.77
C ILE A 30 -17.62 10.93 15.94
N PHE A 31 -18.52 9.95 15.95
CA PHE A 31 -18.36 8.72 15.19
C PHE A 31 -18.41 8.96 13.67
N GLY A 32 -19.32 9.82 13.19
CA GLY A 32 -19.40 10.15 11.77
C GLY A 32 -18.11 10.79 11.25
N VAL A 33 -17.64 11.86 11.91
CA VAL A 33 -16.41 12.55 11.54
C VAL A 33 -15.17 11.68 11.75
N ALA A 34 -15.10 10.92 12.86
CA ALA A 34 -13.99 10.01 13.11
C ALA A 34 -13.87 8.92 12.05
N SER A 35 -14.99 8.39 11.54
CA SER A 35 -14.99 7.39 10.48
C SER A 35 -14.38 7.94 9.20
N ILE A 36 -14.81 9.13 8.76
CA ILE A 36 -14.29 9.78 7.55
C ILE A 36 -12.81 10.11 7.72
N ALA A 37 -12.42 10.72 8.84
CA ALA A 37 -11.03 11.07 9.14
C ALA A 37 -10.12 9.84 9.23
N THR A 38 -10.61 8.72 9.79
CA THR A 38 -9.88 7.45 9.85
C THR A 38 -9.60 6.90 8.46
N ILE A 39 -10.63 6.86 7.59
CA ILE A 39 -10.54 6.36 6.22
C ILE A 39 -9.53 7.21 5.43
N GLY A 40 -9.67 8.53 5.47
CA GLY A 40 -8.77 9.46 4.79
C GLY A 40 -7.33 9.33 5.29
N SER A 41 -7.12 9.26 6.60
CA SER A 41 -5.79 9.11 7.20
C SER A 41 -5.13 7.77 6.84
N LEU A 42 -5.88 6.68 6.81
CA LEU A 42 -5.37 5.36 6.43
C LEU A 42 -4.99 5.33 4.96
N ARG A 43 -5.84 5.89 4.08
CA ARG A 43 -5.53 6.04 2.66
C ARG A 43 -4.25 6.84 2.45
N GLY A 44 -4.14 8.02 3.06
CA GLY A 44 -2.95 8.86 2.97
C GLY A 44 -1.67 8.16 3.47
N ALA A 45 -1.77 7.36 4.55
CA ALA A 45 -0.64 6.59 5.07
C ALA A 45 -0.15 5.52 4.08
N ILE A 46 -1.06 4.84 3.41
CA ILE A 46 -0.72 3.82 2.41
C ILE A 46 -0.16 4.47 1.14
N GLU A 47 -0.79 5.52 0.61
CA GLU A 47 -0.31 6.25 -0.57
C GLU A 47 1.08 6.85 -0.36
N ALA A 48 1.31 7.52 0.77
CA ALA A 48 2.62 8.06 1.12
C ALA A 48 3.68 6.97 1.31
N GLY A 49 3.29 5.84 1.87
CA GLY A 49 4.16 4.68 2.04
C GLY A 49 4.58 4.07 0.72
N LEU A 50 3.65 3.89 -0.22
CA LEU A 50 3.93 3.40 -1.56
C LEU A 50 4.87 4.35 -2.32
N ASN A 51 4.58 5.65 -2.27
CA ASN A 51 5.40 6.66 -2.94
C ASN A 51 6.82 6.74 -2.36
N SER A 52 6.96 6.60 -1.04
CA SER A 52 8.29 6.69 -0.41
C SER A 52 9.16 5.45 -0.60
N ASN A 53 8.55 4.28 -0.81
CA ASN A 53 9.25 3.01 -0.99
C ASN A 53 9.17 2.48 -2.44
N GLY A 54 8.72 3.29 -3.37
CA GLY A 54 8.51 2.87 -4.75
C GLY A 54 9.76 2.28 -5.41
N GLN A 55 10.94 2.87 -5.14
CA GLN A 55 12.23 2.35 -5.61
C GLN A 55 12.52 0.93 -5.07
N VAL A 56 12.22 0.68 -3.80
CA VAL A 56 12.42 -0.66 -3.19
C VAL A 56 11.46 -1.67 -3.79
N PHE A 57 10.19 -1.27 -4.00
CA PHE A 57 9.16 -2.16 -4.56
C PHE A 57 9.39 -2.49 -6.03
N LEU A 58 9.89 -1.54 -6.80
CA LEU A 58 10.26 -1.74 -8.19
C LEU A 58 11.64 -2.42 -8.30
N GLY A 59 12.51 -2.19 -7.31
CA GLY A 59 13.92 -2.59 -7.31
C GLY A 59 14.79 -1.67 -8.18
N GLY A 60 14.37 -0.42 -8.41
CA GLY A 60 15.06 0.58 -9.21
C GLY A 60 14.23 1.85 -9.37
N ASP A 61 14.74 2.84 -10.11
CA ASP A 61 14.01 4.06 -10.49
C ASP A 61 13.00 3.79 -11.59
N ALA A 62 13.36 2.94 -12.55
CA ALA A 62 12.51 2.50 -13.65
C ALA A 62 12.71 1.01 -13.96
N GLU A 63 11.69 0.38 -14.54
CA GLU A 63 11.69 -0.98 -15.04
C GLU A 63 11.11 -1.01 -16.44
N ILE A 64 11.83 -1.65 -17.37
CA ILE A 64 11.34 -1.97 -18.70
C ILE A 64 11.04 -3.46 -18.73
N GLU A 65 9.77 -3.81 -18.94
CA GLU A 65 9.32 -5.20 -19.04
C GLU A 65 9.07 -5.57 -20.50
N LEU A 66 9.74 -6.63 -20.96
CA LEU A 66 9.54 -7.24 -22.26
C LEU A 66 8.90 -8.62 -22.07
N THR A 67 7.94 -8.95 -22.90
CA THR A 67 7.22 -10.23 -22.82
C THR A 67 7.69 -11.15 -23.93
N TYR A 68 8.01 -12.40 -23.58
CA TYR A 68 8.44 -13.48 -24.51
C TYR A 68 9.74 -13.22 -25.28
N ARG A 69 10.51 -12.22 -24.93
CA ARG A 69 11.81 -11.92 -25.55
C ARG A 69 12.77 -11.27 -24.58
N LEU A 70 14.03 -11.33 -24.89
CA LEU A 70 15.09 -10.53 -24.26
C LEU A 70 15.24 -9.19 -24.99
N ALA A 71 15.94 -8.24 -24.37
CA ALA A 71 16.29 -7.00 -25.04
C ALA A 71 17.22 -7.26 -26.23
N SER A 72 16.98 -6.54 -27.32
CA SER A 72 17.90 -6.49 -28.44
C SER A 72 19.18 -5.75 -28.03
N PRO A 73 20.32 -5.93 -28.75
CA PRO A 73 21.53 -5.18 -28.46
C PRO A 73 21.31 -3.66 -28.45
N GLN A 74 20.46 -3.15 -29.34
CA GLN A 74 20.14 -1.72 -29.43
C GLN A 74 19.36 -1.23 -28.19
N GLU A 75 18.38 -2.01 -27.70
CA GLU A 75 17.65 -1.70 -26.47
C GLU A 75 18.58 -1.76 -25.25
N ALA A 76 19.45 -2.76 -25.18
CA ALA A 76 20.44 -2.89 -24.10
C ALA A 76 21.41 -1.71 -24.07
N ASP A 77 21.93 -1.30 -25.24
CA ASP A 77 22.81 -0.13 -25.37
C ASP A 77 22.09 1.17 -24.99
N TRP A 78 20.82 1.32 -25.38
CA TRP A 78 20.02 2.46 -25.01
C TRP A 78 19.82 2.52 -23.47
N MET A 79 19.44 1.42 -22.83
CA MET A 79 19.29 1.33 -21.37
C MET A 79 20.59 1.63 -20.64
N ALA A 80 21.73 1.12 -21.13
CA ALA A 80 23.05 1.40 -20.57
C ALA A 80 23.45 2.88 -20.63
N LYS A 81 23.02 3.62 -21.67
CA LYS A 81 23.25 5.07 -21.80
C LYS A 81 22.39 5.89 -20.85
N GLN A 82 21.17 5.43 -20.55
CA GLN A 82 20.24 6.16 -19.67
C GLN A 82 20.49 5.93 -18.18
N SER A 83 21.12 4.81 -17.80
CA SER A 83 21.30 4.40 -16.42
C SER A 83 22.78 4.30 -16.03
N PHE A 84 23.09 4.57 -14.75
CA PHE A 84 24.44 4.33 -14.22
C PHE A 84 24.61 2.92 -13.65
N LYS A 85 23.50 2.22 -13.38
CA LYS A 85 23.47 0.83 -12.96
C LYS A 85 22.18 0.18 -13.46
N GLN A 86 22.28 -1.03 -13.95
CA GLN A 86 21.14 -1.81 -14.43
C GLN A 86 21.22 -3.25 -13.95
N SER A 87 20.07 -3.93 -13.91
CA SER A 87 19.98 -5.36 -13.61
C SER A 87 18.93 -6.02 -14.49
N GLU A 88 19.29 -7.19 -15.05
CA GLU A 88 18.42 -8.03 -15.84
C GLU A 88 17.79 -9.12 -14.97
N ILE A 89 16.47 -9.23 -15.05
CA ILE A 89 15.70 -10.24 -14.33
C ILE A 89 14.83 -10.96 -15.35
N ILE A 90 14.82 -12.29 -15.28
CA ILE A 90 13.93 -13.12 -16.10
C ILE A 90 12.99 -13.87 -15.16
N ASP A 91 11.69 -13.59 -15.28
CA ASP A 91 10.63 -14.21 -14.50
C ASP A 91 9.82 -15.20 -15.36
N PHE A 92 9.70 -16.45 -14.91
CA PHE A 92 8.87 -17.47 -15.55
C PHE A 92 8.44 -18.54 -14.55
N ARG A 93 7.57 -19.45 -15.00
CA ARG A 93 7.14 -20.59 -14.20
C ARG A 93 7.76 -21.86 -14.77
N SER A 94 8.25 -22.73 -13.88
CA SER A 94 8.80 -24.03 -14.24
C SER A 94 8.45 -25.08 -13.20
N MET A 95 8.61 -26.35 -13.57
CA MET A 95 8.50 -27.44 -12.64
C MET A 95 9.87 -27.73 -12.03
N ALA A 96 9.96 -27.60 -10.72
CA ALA A 96 11.10 -28.09 -9.95
C ALA A 96 10.90 -29.57 -9.67
N VAL A 97 11.91 -30.38 -9.96
CA VAL A 97 11.88 -31.83 -9.82
C VAL A 97 12.96 -32.26 -8.83
N ALA A 98 12.62 -33.13 -7.87
CA ALA A 98 13.60 -33.79 -7.01
C ALA A 98 14.16 -35.02 -7.72
N PRO A 99 15.47 -35.06 -8.04
CA PRO A 99 16.08 -36.22 -8.72
C PRO A 99 15.83 -37.53 -7.98
N GLY A 100 15.57 -38.58 -8.74
CA GLY A 100 15.27 -39.89 -8.17
C GLY A 100 13.87 -40.10 -7.59
N THR A 101 13.01 -39.05 -7.70
CA THR A 101 11.62 -39.12 -7.24
C THR A 101 10.67 -38.69 -8.34
N SER A 102 9.37 -39.02 -8.22
CA SER A 102 8.31 -38.51 -9.11
C SER A 102 7.78 -37.14 -8.70
N LYS A 103 8.35 -36.52 -7.67
CA LYS A 103 7.84 -35.25 -7.13
C LYS A 103 8.19 -34.08 -8.04
N ARG A 104 7.16 -33.37 -8.46
CA ARG A 104 7.26 -32.18 -9.32
C ARG A 104 6.40 -31.08 -8.73
N ILE A 105 6.98 -29.93 -8.47
CA ILE A 105 6.29 -28.80 -7.87
C ILE A 105 6.46 -27.58 -8.78
N LEU A 106 5.35 -26.93 -9.11
CA LEU A 106 5.39 -25.68 -9.83
C LEU A 106 6.05 -24.60 -8.96
N THR A 107 7.10 -23.98 -9.49
CA THR A 107 7.84 -22.90 -8.86
C THR A 107 7.87 -21.67 -9.75
N GLN A 108 7.92 -20.51 -9.16
CA GLN A 108 8.17 -19.26 -9.88
C GLN A 108 9.67 -18.99 -9.88
N VAL A 109 10.30 -19.15 -11.02
CA VAL A 109 11.72 -18.94 -11.20
C VAL A 109 11.96 -17.46 -11.47
N LYS A 110 12.88 -16.88 -10.72
CA LYS A 110 13.44 -15.55 -10.92
C LYS A 110 14.93 -15.69 -11.16
N ALA A 111 15.30 -15.56 -12.42
CA ALA A 111 16.71 -15.53 -12.77
C ALA A 111 17.22 -14.10 -12.70
N VAL A 112 18.38 -13.92 -12.08
CA VAL A 112 18.96 -12.60 -11.80
C VAL A 112 20.42 -12.57 -12.29
N ASP A 113 20.87 -11.36 -12.61
CA ASP A 113 22.27 -11.07 -12.90
C ASP A 113 23.06 -10.77 -11.61
N ASP A 114 24.37 -10.54 -11.77
CA ASP A 114 25.25 -10.24 -10.63
C ASP A 114 25.02 -8.84 -10.03
N ALA A 115 24.27 -7.98 -10.70
CA ALA A 115 23.93 -6.63 -10.23
C ALA A 115 22.72 -6.61 -9.30
N TYR A 116 21.93 -7.67 -9.28
CA TYR A 116 20.73 -7.78 -8.43
C TYR A 116 21.08 -8.03 -6.95
N PRO A 117 20.37 -7.44 -5.99
CA PRO A 117 19.37 -6.37 -6.15
C PRO A 117 20.00 -5.00 -6.32
N LEU A 118 19.39 -4.09 -7.11
CA LEU A 118 19.86 -2.71 -7.23
C LEU A 118 19.49 -1.87 -6.00
N VAL A 119 18.33 -2.16 -5.40
CA VAL A 119 17.78 -1.46 -4.23
C VAL A 119 17.20 -2.49 -3.26
N GLY A 120 17.43 -2.26 -1.97
CA GLY A 120 16.99 -3.15 -0.89
C GLY A 120 17.91 -4.33 -0.68
N ASP A 121 17.56 -5.16 0.31
CA ASP A 121 18.36 -6.30 0.75
C ASP A 121 17.60 -7.61 0.59
N ILE A 122 18.31 -8.63 0.14
CA ILE A 122 17.82 -10.01 0.15
C ILE A 122 18.31 -10.69 1.43
N VAL A 123 17.44 -11.45 2.09
CA VAL A 123 17.79 -12.19 3.30
C VAL A 123 17.70 -13.69 3.05
N LEU A 124 18.81 -14.37 3.25
CA LEU A 124 18.94 -15.82 3.11
C LEU A 124 19.03 -16.49 4.49
N SER A 125 18.76 -17.80 4.54
CA SER A 125 18.89 -18.60 5.77
C SER A 125 20.34 -18.84 6.20
N SER A 126 21.30 -18.61 5.32
CA SER A 126 22.74 -18.78 5.53
C SER A 126 23.45 -17.44 5.44
N ALA A 127 24.63 -17.33 6.03
CA ALA A 127 25.44 -16.10 6.02
C ALA A 127 26.19 -15.84 4.71
N ILE A 128 25.88 -16.59 3.64
CA ILE A 128 26.48 -16.39 2.31
C ILE A 128 25.72 -15.30 1.53
N SER A 129 26.43 -14.60 0.65
CA SER A 129 25.80 -13.64 -0.26
C SER A 129 24.96 -14.35 -1.33
N LEU A 130 24.00 -13.63 -1.95
CA LEU A 130 23.22 -14.17 -3.04
C LEU A 130 24.11 -14.63 -4.20
N THR A 131 25.08 -13.81 -4.59
CA THR A 131 26.03 -14.13 -5.66
C THR A 131 26.81 -15.41 -5.38
N GLN A 132 27.27 -15.62 -4.14
CA GLN A 132 27.94 -16.86 -3.73
C GLN A 132 26.97 -18.06 -3.75
N ALA A 133 25.74 -17.88 -3.27
CA ALA A 133 24.73 -18.93 -3.31
C ALA A 133 24.38 -19.35 -4.74
N LEU A 134 24.27 -18.41 -5.66
CA LEU A 134 23.94 -18.68 -7.06
C LEU A 134 25.13 -19.23 -7.86
N ALA A 135 26.38 -18.98 -7.42
CA ALA A 135 27.56 -19.58 -8.06
C ALA A 135 27.55 -21.11 -7.97
N GLY A 136 26.93 -21.67 -6.94
CA GLY A 136 26.81 -23.11 -6.79
C GLY A 136 28.06 -23.80 -6.23
N GLN A 137 28.17 -25.08 -6.47
CA GLN A 137 29.26 -25.94 -5.97
C GLN A 137 29.54 -27.09 -6.93
N ASN A 138 30.80 -27.49 -7.07
CA ASN A 138 31.23 -28.66 -7.88
C ASN A 138 30.72 -28.58 -9.35
N ASP A 139 30.89 -27.45 -10.00
CA ASP A 139 30.42 -27.17 -11.36
C ASP A 139 28.90 -27.27 -11.57
N ILE A 140 28.12 -27.41 -10.50
CA ILE A 140 26.67 -27.36 -10.54
C ILE A 140 26.23 -25.97 -10.09
N PRO A 141 25.46 -25.22 -10.90
CA PRO A 141 24.97 -23.90 -10.53
C PRO A 141 24.08 -23.97 -9.29
N GLY A 142 24.11 -22.89 -8.50
CA GLY A 142 23.36 -22.79 -7.28
C GLY A 142 21.94 -22.27 -7.49
N ALA A 143 21.07 -22.64 -6.58
CA ALA A 143 19.74 -22.08 -6.45
C ALA A 143 19.44 -21.65 -5.02
N VAL A 144 18.66 -20.58 -4.89
CA VAL A 144 18.07 -20.15 -3.62
C VAL A 144 16.56 -20.33 -3.73
N VAL A 145 15.95 -21.05 -2.80
CA VAL A 145 14.55 -21.47 -2.92
C VAL A 145 13.73 -21.04 -1.69
N ALA A 146 12.43 -20.83 -1.89
CA ALA A 146 11.53 -20.62 -0.76
C ALA A 146 11.45 -21.88 0.13
N PRO A 147 11.36 -21.74 1.47
CA PRO A 147 11.26 -22.90 2.38
C PRO A 147 10.12 -23.85 2.02
N ALA A 148 9.00 -23.30 1.53
CA ALA A 148 7.84 -24.08 1.10
C ALA A 148 8.13 -25.03 -0.09
N LEU A 149 9.10 -24.70 -0.95
CA LEU A 149 9.50 -25.57 -2.06
C LEU A 149 10.24 -26.79 -1.53
N LEU A 150 11.22 -26.57 -0.64
CA LEU A 150 11.97 -27.66 -0.01
C LEU A 150 11.05 -28.64 0.73
N ALA A 151 10.14 -28.10 1.54
CA ALA A 151 9.19 -28.92 2.28
C ALA A 151 8.33 -29.81 1.36
N ARG A 152 7.86 -29.26 0.22
CA ARG A 152 7.03 -29.99 -0.76
C ARG A 152 7.83 -31.02 -1.57
N LEU A 153 9.06 -30.70 -1.94
CA LEU A 153 9.96 -31.63 -2.65
C LEU A 153 10.63 -32.62 -1.73
N GLN A 154 10.59 -32.40 -0.42
CA GLN A 154 11.32 -33.16 0.60
C GLN A 154 12.85 -33.15 0.37
N LEU A 155 13.36 -31.93 0.03
CA LEU A 155 14.78 -31.66 -0.14
C LEU A 155 15.31 -30.81 1.01
N ASN A 156 16.61 -30.87 1.23
CA ASN A 156 17.34 -30.04 2.17
C ASN A 156 18.30 -29.11 1.45
N VAL A 157 18.85 -28.12 2.16
CA VAL A 157 19.97 -27.32 1.67
C VAL A 157 21.17 -28.26 1.44
N GLY A 158 21.79 -28.14 0.29
CA GLY A 158 22.85 -29.05 -0.20
C GLY A 158 22.35 -30.09 -1.20
N ASP A 159 21.07 -30.39 -1.24
CA ASP A 159 20.51 -31.35 -2.21
C ASP A 159 20.40 -30.71 -3.61
N THR A 160 20.34 -31.59 -4.60
CA THR A 160 20.19 -31.18 -6.01
C THR A 160 18.73 -31.20 -6.41
N MET A 161 18.29 -30.20 -7.18
CA MET A 161 17.00 -30.15 -7.85
C MET A 161 17.18 -29.91 -9.34
N GLN A 162 16.23 -30.32 -10.16
CA GLN A 162 16.23 -30.10 -11.60
C GLN A 162 15.18 -29.04 -12.01
N LEU A 163 15.61 -28.11 -12.87
CA LEU A 163 14.75 -27.15 -13.56
C LEU A 163 14.99 -27.29 -15.07
N GLY A 164 13.96 -27.65 -15.82
CA GLY A 164 14.14 -27.99 -17.23
C GLY A 164 15.07 -29.20 -17.40
N THR A 165 16.16 -29.02 -18.15
CA THR A 165 17.22 -30.04 -18.33
C THR A 165 18.42 -29.84 -17.41
N GLN A 166 18.49 -28.75 -16.66
CA GLN A 166 19.64 -28.37 -15.84
C GLN A 166 19.42 -28.74 -14.37
N ASN A 167 20.49 -29.28 -13.76
CA ASN A 167 20.54 -29.50 -12.31
C ASN A 167 21.08 -28.27 -11.59
N PHE A 168 20.52 -27.99 -10.41
CA PHE A 168 20.90 -26.91 -9.51
C PHE A 168 21.08 -27.45 -8.10
N VAL A 169 22.11 -27.01 -7.41
CA VAL A 169 22.28 -27.34 -5.99
C VAL A 169 21.57 -26.26 -5.14
N VAL A 170 20.78 -26.66 -4.16
CA VAL A 170 20.10 -25.73 -3.25
C VAL A 170 21.11 -25.22 -2.23
N MET A 171 21.56 -23.98 -2.35
CA MET A 171 22.58 -23.38 -1.49
C MET A 171 22.02 -22.67 -0.24
N ALA A 172 20.80 -22.18 -0.31
CA ALA A 172 20.15 -21.49 0.80
C ALA A 172 18.63 -21.44 0.61
N THR A 173 17.91 -21.11 1.69
CA THR A 173 16.50 -20.72 1.58
C THR A 173 16.32 -19.21 1.59
N LEU A 174 15.34 -18.74 0.82
CA LEU A 174 14.96 -17.34 0.74
C LEU A 174 14.05 -16.99 1.91
N LEU A 175 14.45 -16.03 2.74
CA LEU A 175 13.65 -15.53 3.86
C LEU A 175 12.95 -14.21 3.51
N LYS A 176 13.66 -13.28 2.82
CA LYS A 176 13.10 -11.98 2.41
C LYS A 176 13.62 -11.59 1.02
N GLU A 177 12.71 -11.12 0.18
CA GLU A 177 12.96 -10.56 -1.15
C GLU A 177 12.55 -9.08 -1.12
N PRO A 178 13.41 -8.13 -1.57
CA PRO A 178 13.11 -6.70 -1.43
C PRO A 178 11.95 -6.24 -2.32
N ASP A 179 11.84 -6.78 -3.52
CA ASP A 179 10.95 -6.34 -4.60
C ASP A 179 9.74 -7.27 -4.83
N ASN A 180 9.27 -7.94 -3.78
CA ASN A 180 8.13 -8.86 -3.84
C ASN A 180 6.82 -8.22 -3.34
N PHE A 181 6.68 -6.90 -3.41
CA PHE A 181 5.48 -6.24 -2.92
C PHE A 181 4.35 -6.28 -3.96
N GLY A 182 3.20 -6.84 -3.55
CA GLY A 182 1.97 -6.89 -4.38
C GLY A 182 1.97 -7.96 -5.49
N ASN A 183 3.04 -8.74 -5.65
CA ASN A 183 3.04 -9.93 -6.48
C ASN A 183 2.56 -11.11 -5.64
N PHE A 184 1.30 -11.48 -5.78
CA PHE A 184 0.80 -12.77 -5.29
C PHE A 184 1.46 -13.86 -6.13
N ALA A 185 2.65 -14.32 -5.69
CA ALA A 185 3.36 -15.39 -6.35
C ALA A 185 2.49 -16.65 -6.32
N LEU A 186 2.10 -17.12 -7.50
CA LEU A 186 1.38 -18.39 -7.67
C LEU A 186 2.38 -19.57 -7.57
N GLY A 187 2.92 -19.77 -6.38
CA GLY A 187 3.87 -20.84 -6.09
C GLY A 187 5.11 -20.35 -5.32
N PRO A 188 5.90 -21.30 -4.80
CA PRO A 188 7.15 -20.95 -4.11
C PRO A 188 8.17 -20.36 -5.07
N ARG A 189 9.01 -19.44 -4.58
CA ARG A 189 10.06 -18.77 -5.35
C ARG A 189 11.31 -19.65 -5.48
N THR A 190 11.98 -19.52 -6.64
CA THR A 190 13.31 -20.08 -6.91
C THR A 190 14.16 -19.01 -7.60
N PHE A 191 15.31 -18.69 -7.02
CA PHE A 191 16.32 -17.81 -7.61
C PHE A 191 17.41 -18.65 -8.26
N VAL A 192 17.81 -18.28 -9.46
CA VAL A 192 18.94 -18.82 -10.22
C VAL A 192 19.68 -17.68 -10.90
N ARG A 193 20.87 -17.93 -11.42
CA ARG A 193 21.61 -16.95 -12.20
C ARG A 193 21.16 -16.97 -13.66
N THR A 194 20.99 -15.76 -14.27
CA THR A 194 20.54 -15.63 -15.66
C THR A 194 21.41 -16.39 -16.65
N GLN A 195 22.74 -16.36 -16.45
CA GLN A 195 23.67 -17.08 -17.33
C GLN A 195 23.50 -18.59 -17.34
N ASP A 196 23.06 -19.18 -16.23
CA ASP A 196 22.90 -20.63 -16.08
C ASP A 196 21.60 -21.15 -16.75
N LEU A 197 20.66 -20.26 -17.05
CA LEU A 197 19.42 -20.61 -17.77
C LEU A 197 19.65 -21.00 -19.23
N LYS A 198 20.73 -20.53 -19.86
CA LYS A 198 21.02 -20.85 -21.26
C LYS A 198 21.14 -22.36 -21.48
N ALA A 199 21.69 -23.08 -20.51
CA ALA A 199 21.84 -24.55 -20.53
C ALA A 199 20.57 -25.31 -20.14
N SER A 200 19.60 -24.65 -19.51
CA SER A 200 18.40 -25.30 -18.95
C SER A 200 17.32 -25.63 -19.98
N GLY A 201 17.39 -25.08 -21.19
CA GLY A 201 16.35 -25.17 -22.21
C GLY A 201 15.07 -24.39 -21.90
N LEU A 202 15.01 -23.69 -20.77
CA LEU A 202 13.80 -23.01 -20.26
C LEU A 202 13.52 -21.66 -20.97
N LEU A 203 14.47 -21.12 -21.73
CA LEU A 203 14.30 -19.92 -22.54
C LEU A 203 14.19 -20.26 -24.04
N ALA A 204 13.83 -21.49 -24.39
CA ALA A 204 13.62 -21.89 -25.78
C ALA A 204 12.44 -21.15 -26.38
N GLN A 205 12.44 -21.08 -27.72
CA GLN A 205 11.35 -20.45 -28.48
C GLN A 205 9.98 -21.08 -28.14
N GLY A 206 9.01 -20.24 -27.78
CA GLY A 206 7.68 -20.70 -27.34
C GLY A 206 7.51 -20.77 -25.82
N THR A 207 8.54 -20.53 -25.03
CA THR A 207 8.42 -20.45 -23.58
C THR A 207 7.82 -19.10 -23.15
N ILE A 208 6.93 -19.16 -22.17
CA ILE A 208 6.30 -17.97 -21.58
C ILE A 208 7.20 -17.42 -20.49
N PHE A 209 7.88 -16.32 -20.77
CA PHE A 209 8.69 -15.59 -19.77
C PHE A 209 8.57 -14.08 -19.95
N SER A 210 8.89 -13.32 -18.93
CA SER A 210 9.08 -11.88 -19.01
C SER A 210 10.51 -11.52 -18.59
N SER A 211 11.16 -10.67 -19.38
CA SER A 211 12.43 -10.07 -19.02
C SER A 211 12.18 -8.65 -18.51
N LYS A 212 12.81 -8.30 -17.40
CA LYS A 212 12.68 -7.03 -16.73
C LYS A 212 14.05 -6.42 -16.58
N TYR A 213 14.21 -5.23 -17.10
CA TYR A 213 15.44 -4.45 -17.01
C TYR A 213 15.20 -3.33 -16.04
N ARG A 214 15.85 -3.41 -14.88
CA ARG A 214 15.77 -2.38 -13.85
C ARG A 214 16.88 -1.40 -14.01
N LEU A 215 16.54 -0.13 -13.91
CA LEU A 215 17.43 0.97 -14.16
C LEU A 215 17.55 1.85 -12.93
N MET A 216 18.78 2.21 -12.56
CA MET A 216 19.07 3.29 -11.63
C MET A 216 19.51 4.51 -12.43
N LEU A 217 18.71 5.58 -12.36
CA LEU A 217 18.94 6.80 -13.11
C LEU A 217 19.82 7.78 -12.33
N PRO A 218 20.68 8.56 -13.00
CA PRO A 218 21.39 9.65 -12.34
C PRO A 218 20.39 10.66 -11.75
N LYS A 219 20.65 11.17 -10.55
CA LYS A 219 19.78 12.13 -9.86
C LYS A 219 19.54 13.43 -10.64
N SER A 220 20.40 13.75 -11.60
CA SER A 220 20.26 14.91 -12.48
C SER A 220 19.29 14.71 -13.64
N VAL A 221 18.86 13.48 -13.89
CA VAL A 221 18.00 13.16 -15.04
C VAL A 221 16.55 13.11 -14.59
N ASN A 222 15.68 13.79 -15.31
CA ASN A 222 14.25 13.71 -15.07
C ASN A 222 13.70 12.42 -15.67
N ILE A 223 13.05 11.60 -14.84
CA ILE A 223 12.47 10.32 -15.24
C ILE A 223 11.42 10.46 -16.36
N ASP A 224 10.73 11.59 -16.44
CA ASP A 224 9.73 11.84 -17.49
C ASP A 224 10.37 11.99 -18.86
N VAL A 225 11.57 12.61 -18.94
CA VAL A 225 12.34 12.74 -20.18
C VAL A 225 12.79 11.36 -20.67
N VAL A 226 13.25 10.50 -19.76
CA VAL A 226 13.67 9.13 -20.11
C VAL A 226 12.46 8.31 -20.58
N LYS A 227 11.31 8.50 -19.93
CA LYS A 227 10.05 7.84 -20.32
C LYS A 227 9.58 8.29 -21.71
N GLU A 228 9.63 9.59 -22.00
CA GLU A 228 9.27 10.11 -23.33
C GLU A 228 10.19 9.56 -24.42
N ALA A 229 11.50 9.49 -24.14
CA ALA A 229 12.46 8.87 -25.07
C ALA A 229 12.18 7.37 -25.26
N PHE A 230 11.83 6.64 -24.19
CA PHE A 230 11.42 5.25 -24.30
C PHE A 230 10.12 5.09 -25.11
N ASP A 231 9.12 5.92 -24.86
CA ASP A 231 7.84 5.87 -25.56
C ASP A 231 8.00 6.17 -27.06
N ALA A 232 8.94 7.07 -27.43
CA ALA A 232 9.25 7.40 -28.83
C ALA A 232 9.98 6.26 -29.57
N ASP A 233 10.95 5.62 -28.93
CA ASP A 233 11.84 4.68 -29.59
C ASP A 233 11.40 3.22 -29.48
N TRP A 234 10.74 2.82 -28.36
CA TRP A 234 10.57 1.42 -27.97
C TRP A 234 9.16 1.00 -27.58
N ALA A 235 8.19 1.90 -27.44
CA ALA A 235 6.82 1.53 -27.03
C ALA A 235 6.16 0.59 -28.07
N GLU A 236 6.35 0.84 -29.37
CA GLU A 236 5.80 0.00 -30.43
C GLU A 236 6.50 -1.38 -30.50
N ALA A 237 7.70 -1.52 -29.97
CA ALA A 237 8.42 -2.78 -29.87
C ALA A 237 7.89 -3.72 -28.76
N GLY A 238 6.80 -3.35 -28.09
CA GLY A 238 6.13 -4.15 -27.07
C GLY A 238 6.76 -4.05 -25.67
N GLY A 239 7.60 -3.07 -25.44
CA GLY A 239 8.15 -2.75 -24.14
C GLY A 239 7.10 -2.07 -23.24
N LYS A 240 7.10 -2.41 -21.94
CA LYS A 240 6.26 -1.76 -20.94
C LYS A 240 7.12 -1.03 -19.95
N TRP A 241 6.90 0.29 -19.85
CA TRP A 241 7.58 1.13 -18.87
C TRP A 241 6.84 1.11 -17.53
N LYS A 242 7.58 0.99 -16.44
CA LYS A 242 7.13 1.22 -15.07
C LYS A 242 8.17 2.10 -14.37
N ASP A 243 7.74 2.96 -13.48
CA ASP A 243 8.63 3.75 -12.64
C ASP A 243 8.29 3.63 -11.16
N ALA A 244 9.18 4.12 -10.31
CA ALA A 244 9.04 4.03 -8.86
C ALA A 244 7.77 4.71 -8.32
N ARG A 245 7.17 5.66 -9.07
CA ARG A 245 5.90 6.32 -8.72
C ARG A 245 4.70 5.39 -8.91
N ASN A 246 4.83 4.43 -9.86
CA ASN A 246 3.84 3.42 -10.19
C ASN A 246 4.40 2.00 -10.07
N ALA A 247 5.24 1.76 -9.06
CA ALA A 247 5.97 0.52 -8.86
C ALA A 247 5.08 -0.73 -8.79
N SER A 248 3.86 -0.58 -8.30
CA SER A 248 2.91 -1.70 -8.18
C SER A 248 1.50 -1.31 -8.65
N PRO A 249 1.24 -1.33 -9.98
CA PRO A 249 -0.09 -1.01 -10.52
C PRO A 249 -1.21 -1.92 -9.98
N GLY A 250 -0.86 -3.14 -9.58
CA GLY A 250 -1.79 -4.08 -8.94
C GLY A 250 -2.18 -3.62 -7.53
N ALA A 251 -1.21 -3.22 -6.73
CA ALA A 251 -1.45 -2.68 -5.39
C ALA A 251 -2.19 -1.34 -5.46
N ALA A 252 -1.80 -0.44 -6.38
CA ALA A 252 -2.49 0.83 -6.58
C ALA A 252 -3.98 0.62 -6.91
N ARG A 253 -4.31 -0.27 -7.85
CA ARG A 253 -5.71 -0.61 -8.18
C ARG A 253 -6.46 -1.27 -7.03
N ALA A 254 -5.81 -2.12 -6.24
CA ALA A 254 -6.43 -2.72 -5.06
C ALA A 254 -6.74 -1.66 -4.00
N ILE A 255 -5.84 -0.72 -3.78
CA ILE A 255 -6.01 0.41 -2.86
C ILE A 255 -7.13 1.33 -3.35
N GLU A 256 -7.17 1.65 -4.64
CA GLU A 256 -8.23 2.46 -5.24
C GLU A 256 -9.61 1.81 -5.05
N ARG A 257 -9.73 0.50 -5.28
CA ARG A 257 -10.97 -0.24 -5.00
C ARG A 257 -11.34 -0.21 -3.52
N LEU A 258 -10.38 -0.50 -2.63
CA LEU A 258 -10.61 -0.42 -1.19
C LEU A 258 -11.01 1.00 -0.77
N SER A 259 -10.36 2.03 -1.30
CA SER A 259 -10.70 3.42 -1.07
C SER A 259 -12.15 3.74 -1.49
N THR A 260 -12.57 3.26 -2.67
CA THR A 260 -13.95 3.42 -3.13
C THR A 260 -14.95 2.75 -2.19
N PHE A 261 -14.68 1.52 -1.74
CA PHE A 261 -15.54 0.85 -0.75
C PHE A 261 -15.57 1.60 0.59
N LEU A 262 -14.43 2.08 1.04
CA LEU A 262 -14.33 2.84 2.29
C LEU A 262 -15.10 4.17 2.21
N VAL A 263 -15.04 4.86 1.08
CA VAL A 263 -15.85 6.07 0.83
C VAL A 263 -17.35 5.76 0.86
N LEU A 264 -17.79 4.66 0.25
CA LEU A 264 -19.19 4.23 0.30
C LEU A 264 -19.64 3.90 1.73
N ILE A 265 -18.80 3.24 2.51
CA ILE A 265 -19.05 2.97 3.94
C ILE A 265 -19.11 4.29 4.71
N GLY A 266 -18.17 5.21 4.47
CA GLY A 266 -18.15 6.53 5.08
C GLY A 266 -19.42 7.34 4.75
N LEU A 267 -19.86 7.33 3.49
CA LEU A 267 -21.07 8.00 3.04
C LEU A 267 -22.33 7.40 3.71
N SER A 268 -22.41 6.07 3.81
CA SER A 268 -23.52 5.41 4.54
C SER A 268 -23.51 5.77 6.03
N GLY A 269 -22.33 5.83 6.65
CA GLY A 269 -22.15 6.31 8.02
C GLY A 269 -22.59 7.76 8.20
N LEU A 270 -22.31 8.63 7.21
CA LEU A 270 -22.75 10.02 7.20
C LEU A 270 -24.28 10.13 7.15
N VAL A 271 -24.94 9.34 6.31
CA VAL A 271 -26.41 9.30 6.22
C VAL A 271 -27.03 8.87 7.55
N VAL A 272 -26.55 7.78 8.12
CA VAL A 272 -27.02 7.29 9.43
C VAL A 272 -26.73 8.32 10.54
N GLY A 273 -25.53 8.92 10.51
CA GLY A 273 -25.16 10.00 11.43
C GLY A 273 -26.07 11.22 11.28
N GLY A 274 -26.38 11.62 10.05
CA GLY A 274 -27.28 12.74 9.75
C GLY A 274 -28.72 12.53 10.29
N ILE A 275 -29.24 11.29 10.15
CA ILE A 275 -30.53 10.92 10.75
C ILE A 275 -30.43 11.02 12.28
N GLY A 276 -29.36 10.49 12.88
CA GLY A 276 -29.09 10.56 14.31
C GLY A 276 -29.00 12.00 14.82
N VAL A 277 -28.28 12.87 14.11
CA VAL A 277 -28.20 14.31 14.40
C VAL A 277 -29.58 14.97 14.34
N SER A 278 -30.34 14.70 13.28
CA SER A 278 -31.71 15.24 13.14
C SER A 278 -32.62 14.84 14.28
N ALA A 279 -32.61 13.55 14.65
CA ALA A 279 -33.39 13.03 15.79
C ALA A 279 -32.94 13.66 17.12
N ALA A 280 -31.61 13.78 17.33
CA ALA A 280 -31.05 14.37 18.54
C ALA A 280 -31.39 15.87 18.69
N VAL A 281 -31.33 16.63 17.57
CA VAL A 281 -31.70 18.06 17.56
C VAL A 281 -33.20 18.22 17.87
N ARG A 282 -34.09 17.40 17.28
CA ARG A 282 -35.53 17.41 17.59
C ARG A 282 -35.79 17.10 19.06
N ALA A 283 -35.18 16.07 19.62
CA ALA A 283 -35.31 15.71 21.03
C ALA A 283 -34.80 16.83 21.96
N PHE A 284 -33.68 17.48 21.58
CA PHE A 284 -33.14 18.60 22.32
C PHE A 284 -34.11 19.78 22.34
N VAL A 285 -34.63 20.21 21.18
CA VAL A 285 -35.59 21.33 21.08
C VAL A 285 -36.85 21.02 21.85
N ALA A 286 -37.39 19.79 21.76
CA ALA A 286 -38.55 19.36 22.52
C ALA A 286 -38.32 19.47 24.04
N LYS A 287 -37.15 19.07 24.53
CA LYS A 287 -36.78 19.17 25.96
C LYS A 287 -36.63 20.63 26.44
N LYS A 288 -36.34 21.57 25.53
CA LYS A 288 -36.19 23.00 25.84
C LYS A 288 -37.47 23.80 25.64
N THR A 289 -38.61 23.18 25.30
CA THR A 289 -39.87 23.85 25.03
C THR A 289 -40.37 24.70 26.23
N SER A 290 -40.18 24.23 27.46
CA SER A 290 -40.51 24.98 28.68
C SER A 290 -39.64 26.27 28.80
N ASN A 291 -38.36 26.17 28.57
CA ASN A 291 -37.44 27.33 28.61
C ASN A 291 -37.77 28.34 27.46
N ILE A 292 -38.14 27.83 26.28
CA ILE A 292 -38.58 28.63 25.14
C ILE A 292 -39.86 29.40 25.51
N ALA A 293 -40.83 28.76 26.19
CA ALA A 293 -42.04 29.40 26.64
C ALA A 293 -41.75 30.56 27.63
N VAL A 294 -40.88 30.32 28.62
CA VAL A 294 -40.45 31.35 29.56
C VAL A 294 -39.77 32.51 28.87
N LEU A 295 -38.87 32.26 27.88
CA LEU A 295 -38.22 33.32 27.10
C LEU A 295 -39.24 34.16 26.31
N LYS A 296 -40.26 33.51 25.74
CA LYS A 296 -41.34 34.20 25.04
C LYS A 296 -42.20 35.09 25.98
N THR A 297 -42.51 34.62 27.17
CA THR A 297 -43.23 35.43 28.14
C THR A 297 -42.46 36.64 28.65
N LEU A 298 -41.09 36.52 28.62
CA LEU A 298 -40.17 37.62 28.92
C LEU A 298 -39.94 38.58 27.76
N GLY A 299 -40.65 38.39 26.60
CA GLY A 299 -40.59 39.28 25.45
C GLY A 299 -39.51 38.98 24.44
N ALA A 300 -38.88 37.78 24.49
CA ALA A 300 -37.89 37.41 23.48
C ALA A 300 -38.57 37.16 22.12
N THR A 301 -37.95 37.73 21.05
CA THR A 301 -38.45 37.54 19.67
C THR A 301 -38.12 36.12 19.17
N PRO A 302 -38.91 35.56 18.21
CA PRO A 302 -38.62 34.25 17.60
C PRO A 302 -37.20 34.14 17.02
N SER A 303 -36.70 35.23 16.39
CA SER A 303 -35.36 35.28 15.85
C SER A 303 -34.27 35.19 16.92
N GLN A 304 -34.46 35.83 18.08
CA GLN A 304 -33.52 35.73 19.21
C GLN A 304 -33.45 34.29 19.76
N ILE A 305 -34.62 33.65 19.93
CA ILE A 305 -34.72 32.29 20.39
C ILE A 305 -34.03 31.31 19.41
N PHE A 306 -34.30 31.49 18.10
CA PHE A 306 -33.66 30.70 17.06
C PHE A 306 -32.13 30.79 17.13
N TRP A 307 -31.59 32.00 17.17
CA TRP A 307 -30.14 32.19 17.22
C TRP A 307 -29.47 31.66 18.50
N ILE A 308 -30.14 31.76 19.66
CA ILE A 308 -29.63 31.23 20.92
C ILE A 308 -29.42 29.72 20.81
N TYR A 309 -30.41 28.97 20.33
CA TYR A 309 -30.32 27.52 20.26
C TYR A 309 -29.45 27.03 19.10
N THR A 310 -29.47 27.73 17.96
CA THR A 310 -28.59 27.44 16.82
C THR A 310 -27.12 27.62 17.21
N LEU A 311 -26.76 28.73 17.85
CA LEU A 311 -25.39 28.95 18.32
C LEU A 311 -24.93 27.90 19.32
N GLN A 312 -25.83 27.43 20.16
CA GLN A 312 -25.57 26.37 21.12
C GLN A 312 -25.29 25.04 20.43
N ILE A 313 -26.10 24.67 19.41
CA ILE A 313 -25.90 23.44 18.61
C ILE A 313 -24.58 23.52 17.86
N ILE A 314 -24.27 24.65 17.22
CA ILE A 314 -23.01 24.86 16.50
C ILE A 314 -21.81 24.69 17.45
N ALA A 315 -21.86 25.24 18.66
CA ALA A 315 -20.77 25.11 19.62
C ALA A 315 -20.53 23.64 20.01
N TYR A 316 -21.59 22.86 20.25
CA TYR A 316 -21.44 21.44 20.54
C TYR A 316 -20.96 20.65 19.34
N ALA A 317 -21.47 20.96 18.15
CA ALA A 317 -21.04 20.35 16.91
C ALA A 317 -19.54 20.59 16.67
N SER A 318 -19.06 21.83 16.86
CA SER A 318 -17.64 22.15 16.72
C SER A 318 -16.75 21.32 17.66
N VAL A 319 -17.14 21.17 18.91
CA VAL A 319 -16.40 20.33 19.86
C VAL A 319 -16.42 18.84 19.42
N ALA A 320 -17.57 18.34 18.97
CA ALA A 320 -17.69 16.97 18.49
C ALA A 320 -16.84 16.71 17.24
N ILE A 321 -16.81 17.66 16.29
CA ILE A 321 -16.00 17.59 15.08
C ILE A 321 -14.51 17.54 15.45
N ILE A 322 -14.04 18.44 16.33
CA ILE A 322 -12.63 18.45 16.78
C ILE A 322 -12.25 17.10 17.41
N LEU A 323 -13.10 16.57 18.28
CA LEU A 323 -12.88 15.26 18.89
C LEU A 323 -12.92 14.12 17.87
N GLY A 324 -13.84 14.16 16.91
CA GLY A 324 -13.95 13.18 15.83
C GLY A 324 -12.69 13.19 14.94
N VAL A 325 -12.23 14.36 14.52
CA VAL A 325 -10.98 14.51 13.74
C VAL A 325 -9.77 14.01 14.53
N ALA A 326 -9.67 14.35 15.82
CA ALA A 326 -8.58 13.88 16.67
C ALA A 326 -8.57 12.35 16.79
N LEU A 327 -9.72 11.72 17.01
CA LEU A 327 -9.85 10.26 17.06
C LEU A 327 -9.51 9.61 15.70
N GLY A 328 -10.00 10.19 14.60
CA GLY A 328 -9.69 9.71 13.26
C GLY A 328 -8.20 9.83 12.89
N ALA A 329 -7.55 10.92 13.31
CA ALA A 329 -6.11 11.11 13.12
C ALA A 329 -5.26 10.11 13.94
N MET A 330 -5.76 9.66 15.08
CA MET A 330 -5.09 8.63 15.90
C MET A 330 -5.26 7.21 15.36
N ALA A 331 -6.24 6.97 14.49
CA ALA A 331 -6.57 5.64 14.01
C ALA A 331 -5.40 4.90 13.33
N PRO A 332 -4.57 5.48 12.45
CA PRO A 332 -3.41 4.80 11.87
C PRO A 332 -2.39 4.35 12.92
N PHE A 333 -2.21 5.13 13.99
CA PHE A 333 -1.30 4.80 15.09
C PHE A 333 -1.83 3.62 15.91
N LEU A 334 -3.13 3.58 16.17
CA LEU A 334 -3.80 2.49 16.89
C LEU A 334 -3.91 1.21 16.05
N ALA A 335 -4.02 1.33 14.74
CA ALA A 335 -4.08 0.20 13.81
C ALA A 335 -2.72 -0.50 13.62
N ARG A 336 -1.60 0.19 13.87
CA ARG A 336 -0.24 -0.32 13.64
C ARG A 336 0.03 -1.72 14.20
N PRO A 337 -0.32 -2.09 15.46
CA PRO A 337 -0.04 -3.42 16.00
C PRO A 337 -0.81 -4.53 15.29
N PHE A 338 -1.94 -4.21 14.66
CA PHE A 338 -2.81 -5.18 13.96
C PHE A 338 -2.46 -5.35 12.48
N LEU A 339 -1.58 -4.50 11.93
CA LEU A 339 -1.14 -4.63 10.54
C LEU A 339 -0.17 -5.81 10.39
N PRO A 340 -0.28 -6.58 9.29
CA PRO A 340 0.74 -7.54 8.90
C PRO A 340 2.12 -6.89 8.77
N GLU A 341 3.19 -7.63 9.03
CA GLU A 341 4.57 -7.09 8.99
C GLU A 341 4.90 -6.44 7.64
N SER A 342 4.44 -7.04 6.54
CA SER A 342 4.59 -6.51 5.19
C SER A 342 3.97 -5.11 4.99
N LEU A 343 2.87 -4.82 5.69
CA LEU A 343 2.21 -3.50 5.64
C LEU A 343 2.79 -2.52 6.65
N LYS A 344 3.38 -2.99 7.76
CA LYS A 344 4.05 -2.13 8.75
C LYS A 344 5.28 -1.42 8.16
N GLU A 345 6.02 -2.10 7.29
CA GLU A 345 7.18 -1.53 6.59
C GLU A 345 6.76 -0.51 5.53
N VAL A 346 5.58 -0.67 4.95
CA VAL A 346 5.06 0.17 3.86
C VAL A 346 4.32 1.40 4.37
N ALA A 347 3.48 1.25 5.41
CA ALA A 347 2.65 2.33 5.89
C ALA A 347 3.50 3.42 6.58
N LYS A 348 3.64 4.56 5.93
CA LYS A 348 4.27 5.74 6.55
C LYS A 348 3.25 6.43 7.45
N ILE A 349 3.28 6.07 8.75
CA ILE A 349 2.34 6.62 9.72
C ILE A 349 2.76 8.03 10.08
N SER A 350 2.04 9.02 9.55
CA SER A 350 2.18 10.44 9.85
C SER A 350 0.80 11.10 9.86
N LEU A 351 0.75 12.35 10.27
CA LEU A 351 -0.48 13.14 10.17
C LEU A 351 -0.63 13.62 8.73
N TYR A 352 -1.81 13.41 8.16
CA TYR A 352 -2.16 13.80 6.79
C TYR A 352 -3.18 14.96 6.83
N PRO A 353 -2.73 16.22 6.79
CA PRO A 353 -3.62 17.39 6.92
C PRO A 353 -4.69 17.46 5.85
N SER A 354 -4.39 17.01 4.62
CA SER A 354 -5.36 16.96 3.52
C SER A 354 -6.55 16.05 3.84
N ALA A 355 -6.28 14.86 4.35
CA ALA A 355 -7.32 13.91 4.73
C ALA A 355 -8.16 14.38 5.93
N LEU A 356 -7.54 15.15 6.85
CA LEU A 356 -8.25 15.73 7.98
C LEU A 356 -9.12 16.92 7.57
N LEU A 357 -8.70 17.69 6.54
CA LEU A 357 -9.50 18.76 5.97
C LEU A 357 -10.73 18.23 5.22
N GLU A 358 -10.59 17.13 4.49
CA GLU A 358 -11.73 16.46 3.83
C GLU A 358 -12.80 15.99 4.84
N ALA A 359 -12.40 15.64 6.07
CA ALA A 359 -13.34 15.25 7.12
C ALA A 359 -14.05 16.45 7.79
N LEU A 360 -13.62 17.68 7.53
CA LEU A 360 -14.22 18.91 8.06
C LEU A 360 -15.29 19.49 7.12
N ILE A 361 -15.31 19.10 5.86
CA ILE A 361 -16.25 19.52 4.82
C ILE A 361 -17.43 18.57 4.77
#